data_436c59be30400ba73a785bc41b08138f
#
_entry.id   436c59be30400ba73a785bc41b08138f
#
_cell.length_a   1.000
_cell.length_b   1.000
_cell.length_c   1.000
_cell.angle_alpha   90.00
_cell.angle_beta   90.00
_cell.angle_gamma   90.00
#
_symmetry.space_group_name_H-M   'P 1'
#
loop_
_entity.id
_entity.type
_entity.pdbx_description
1 polymer ?
#
loop_
_entity_poly.entity_id
_entity_poly.type
_entity_poly.pdbx_seq_one_letter_code
_entity_poly.pdbx_strand_id
1 'polypeptide(L)'
;MDANQGWKDRQQALDMILWLHEQGVVMVEQPMPKTRLDDIAWVTQQSPLPIFADESIQRLADIRGIMGAFTGINIKLMKCTGMREGWKMVNTARALGMKVMVGCMTETSCGISAAAQFSPAVDFADLDGNLLIANDRFKGVLVEKGKLKLPNVPGIGVELI
;
A
#
# COMPACT_ATOMS: atom_id res chain seq x y z
N MET A 1 2.32 4.73 -8.74
CA MET A 1 3.80 4.79 -8.91
C MET A 1 4.42 4.86 -7.53
N ASP A 2 5.33 3.93 -7.20
CA ASP A 2 6.11 3.97 -5.96
C ASP A 2 7.46 4.66 -6.22
N ALA A 3 7.80 5.65 -5.44
CA ALA A 3 9.07 6.38 -5.53
C ALA A 3 10.12 5.85 -4.54
N ASN A 4 9.75 4.97 -3.63
CA ASN A 4 10.63 4.32 -2.65
C ASN A 4 11.59 5.32 -1.97
N GLN A 5 11.08 6.47 -1.50
CA GLN A 5 11.86 7.54 -0.86
C GLN A 5 12.93 8.18 -1.78
N GLY A 6 12.75 8.06 -3.11
CA GLY A 6 13.78 8.39 -4.09
C GLY A 6 14.06 9.89 -4.23
N TRP A 7 13.07 10.74 -4.07
CA TRP A 7 13.22 12.17 -4.27
C TRP A 7 13.71 12.88 -2.99
N LYS A 8 14.77 13.67 -3.13
CA LYS A 8 15.45 14.30 -1.98
C LYS A 8 15.12 15.78 -1.82
N ASP A 9 14.61 16.40 -2.88
CA ASP A 9 14.16 17.80 -2.89
C ASP A 9 12.64 17.85 -3.08
N ARG A 10 11.95 18.70 -2.30
CA ARG A 10 10.48 18.77 -2.33
C ARG A 10 9.95 19.41 -3.62
N GLN A 11 10.69 20.36 -4.22
CA GLN A 11 10.27 20.94 -5.48
C GLN A 11 10.41 19.92 -6.60
N GLN A 12 11.54 19.20 -6.65
CA GLN A 12 11.72 18.08 -7.56
C GLN A 12 10.61 17.02 -7.41
N ALA A 13 10.25 16.68 -6.19
CA ALA A 13 9.17 15.72 -5.92
C ALA A 13 7.83 16.22 -6.49
N LEU A 14 7.49 17.48 -6.27
CA LEU A 14 6.28 18.08 -6.80
C LEU A 14 6.28 18.11 -8.32
N ASP A 15 7.37 18.56 -8.96
CA ASP A 15 7.49 18.63 -10.42
C ASP A 15 7.32 17.24 -11.06
N MET A 16 7.92 16.21 -10.46
CA MET A 16 7.74 14.81 -10.90
C MET A 16 6.29 14.33 -10.74
N ILE A 17 5.62 14.67 -9.64
CA ILE A 17 4.23 14.31 -9.40
C ILE A 17 3.31 14.99 -10.42
N LEU A 18 3.53 16.25 -10.74
CA LEU A 18 2.77 16.97 -11.75
C LEU A 18 2.93 16.31 -13.13
N TRP A 19 4.17 15.99 -13.52
CA TRP A 19 4.43 15.26 -14.75
C TRP A 19 3.77 13.88 -14.77
N LEU A 20 3.87 13.10 -13.67
CA LEU A 20 3.21 11.79 -13.55
C LEU A 20 1.68 11.88 -13.67
N HIS A 21 1.09 12.94 -13.12
CA HIS A 21 -0.35 13.20 -13.28
C HIS A 21 -0.73 13.39 -14.75
N GLU A 22 0.05 14.14 -15.52
CA GLU A 22 -0.14 14.33 -16.97
C GLU A 22 0.01 13.00 -17.76
N GLN A 23 0.82 12.05 -17.24
CA GLN A 23 0.97 10.72 -17.82
C GLN A 23 -0.16 9.73 -17.41
N GLY A 24 -1.16 10.18 -16.65
CA GLY A 24 -2.29 9.35 -16.22
C GLY A 24 -2.02 8.47 -15.00
N VAL A 25 -0.95 8.73 -14.26
CA VAL A 25 -0.72 8.07 -12.95
C VAL A 25 -1.81 8.51 -11.97
N VAL A 26 -2.30 7.58 -11.16
CA VAL A 26 -3.46 7.80 -10.27
C VAL A 26 -3.09 8.01 -8.80
N MET A 27 -1.86 7.72 -8.42
CA MET A 27 -1.35 7.88 -7.05
C MET A 27 0.18 7.81 -7.01
N VAL A 28 0.77 8.37 -5.97
CA VAL A 28 2.22 8.24 -5.69
C VAL A 28 2.41 7.69 -4.29
N GLU A 29 3.34 6.74 -4.17
CA GLU A 29 3.72 6.12 -2.90
C GLU A 29 5.10 6.60 -2.48
N GLN A 30 5.25 6.91 -1.20
CA GLN A 30 6.46 7.31 -0.48
C GLN A 30 7.45 8.15 -1.31
N PRO A 31 7.09 9.39 -1.67
CA PRO A 31 7.88 10.21 -2.59
C PRO A 31 9.26 10.55 -2.03
N MET A 32 9.34 10.78 -0.72
CA MET A 32 10.54 11.29 -0.05
C MET A 32 10.88 10.45 1.19
N PRO A 33 12.12 10.58 1.73
CA PRO A 33 12.53 9.89 2.96
C PRO A 33 11.55 10.10 4.11
N LYS A 34 11.23 9.04 4.84
CA LYS A 34 10.29 9.06 5.97
C LYS A 34 10.65 10.05 7.09
N THR A 35 11.90 10.50 7.14
CA THR A 35 12.38 11.51 8.11
C THR A 35 12.04 12.95 7.69
N ARG A 36 11.50 13.15 6.47
CA ARG A 36 11.19 14.48 5.91
C ARG A 36 9.69 14.74 5.86
N LEU A 37 8.99 14.49 6.97
CA LEU A 37 7.51 14.60 7.02
C LEU A 37 7.00 15.99 6.66
N ASP A 38 7.69 17.06 7.04
CA ASP A 38 7.29 18.44 6.71
C ASP A 38 7.34 18.71 5.20
N ASP A 39 8.38 18.19 4.53
CA ASP A 39 8.48 18.32 3.07
C ASP A 39 7.43 17.47 2.36
N ILE A 40 7.15 16.26 2.87
CA ILE A 40 6.08 15.41 2.34
C ILE A 40 4.72 16.10 2.51
N ALA A 41 4.46 16.71 3.68
CA ALA A 41 3.24 17.47 3.92
C ALA A 41 3.08 18.63 2.94
N TRP A 42 4.16 19.38 2.70
CA TRP A 42 4.18 20.47 1.74
C TRP A 42 3.89 19.99 0.31
N VAL A 43 4.49 18.87 -0.11
CA VAL A 43 4.23 18.23 -1.42
C VAL A 43 2.78 17.76 -1.51
N THR A 44 2.29 17.08 -0.49
CA THR A 44 0.93 16.53 -0.45
C THR A 44 -0.15 17.60 -0.59
N GLN A 45 0.04 18.77 0.03
CA GLN A 45 -0.90 19.89 -0.07
C GLN A 45 -1.03 20.46 -1.48
N GLN A 46 0.00 20.32 -2.31
CA GLN A 46 0.04 20.85 -3.67
C GLN A 46 -0.17 19.77 -4.74
N SER A 47 -0.11 18.50 -4.35
CA SER A 47 -0.21 17.37 -5.26
C SER A 47 -1.64 17.20 -5.80
N PRO A 48 -1.83 17.07 -7.13
CA PRO A 48 -3.10 16.65 -7.70
C PRO A 48 -3.38 15.16 -7.49
N LEU A 49 -2.36 14.39 -7.12
CA LEU A 49 -2.45 12.95 -6.89
C LEU A 49 -2.47 12.64 -5.38
N PRO A 50 -3.20 11.63 -4.93
CA PRO A 50 -3.09 11.15 -3.56
C PRO A 50 -1.71 10.58 -3.30
N ILE A 51 -1.14 10.96 -2.13
CA ILE A 51 0.18 10.52 -1.68
C ILE A 51 0.01 9.49 -0.56
N PHE A 52 0.58 8.31 -0.75
CA PHE A 52 0.50 7.19 0.18
C PHE A 52 1.80 6.99 0.96
N ALA A 53 1.66 6.73 2.27
CA ALA A 53 2.77 6.33 3.12
C ALA A 53 3.03 4.81 2.97
N ASP A 54 4.30 4.42 2.81
CA ASP A 54 4.77 3.03 2.89
C ASP A 54 5.81 2.86 4.00
N GLU A 55 7.02 3.36 3.83
CA GLU A 55 8.06 3.24 4.87
C GLU A 55 7.79 4.14 6.08
N SER A 56 6.95 5.14 5.93
CA SER A 56 6.50 6.01 7.02
C SER A 56 5.40 5.39 7.89
N ILE A 57 4.82 4.26 7.47
CA ILE A 57 3.75 3.55 8.18
C ILE A 57 4.06 2.06 8.26
N GLN A 58 4.13 1.51 9.46
CA GLN A 58 4.32 0.08 9.67
C GLN A 58 3.21 -0.50 10.55
N ARG A 59 2.80 0.25 11.56
CA ARG A 59 1.89 -0.20 12.60
C ARG A 59 0.74 0.80 12.81
N LEU A 60 -0.30 0.34 13.49
CA LEU A 60 -1.43 1.20 13.87
C LEU A 60 -0.99 2.48 14.60
N ALA A 61 0.02 2.38 15.47
CA ALA A 61 0.50 3.53 16.25
C ALA A 61 1.09 4.65 15.39
N ASP A 62 1.61 4.31 14.20
CA ASP A 62 2.28 5.28 13.33
C ASP A 62 1.29 6.22 12.62
N ILE A 63 0.02 5.83 12.49
CA ILE A 63 -1.02 6.60 11.77
C ILE A 63 -1.08 8.04 12.29
N ARG A 64 -1.04 8.21 13.61
CA ARG A 64 -1.11 9.54 14.24
C ARG A 64 0.06 10.44 13.83
N GLY A 65 1.26 9.87 13.69
CA GLY A 65 2.48 10.62 13.39
C GLY A 65 2.58 11.11 11.94
N ILE A 66 1.79 10.53 11.03
CA ILE A 66 1.84 10.87 9.61
C ILE A 66 0.61 11.67 9.13
N MET A 67 -0.33 11.95 10.03
CA MET A 67 -1.52 12.73 9.69
C MET A 67 -1.14 14.11 9.16
N GLY A 68 -1.77 14.51 8.06
CA GLY A 68 -1.49 15.77 7.37
C GLY A 68 -0.29 15.73 6.42
N ALA A 69 0.59 14.73 6.55
CA ALA A 69 1.70 14.54 5.63
C ALA A 69 1.33 13.63 4.44
N PHE A 70 0.36 12.75 4.60
CA PHE A 70 -0.07 11.81 3.56
C PHE A 70 -1.59 11.83 3.37
N THR A 71 -2.02 11.57 2.14
CA THR A 71 -3.44 11.39 1.80
C THR A 71 -3.95 10.01 2.23
N GLY A 72 -3.07 9.02 2.25
CA GLY A 72 -3.42 7.63 2.55
C GLY A 72 -2.25 6.82 3.08
N ILE A 73 -2.54 5.55 3.41
CA ILE A 73 -1.56 4.60 3.93
C ILE A 73 -1.53 3.34 3.08
N ASN A 74 -0.34 2.72 2.93
CA ASN A 74 -0.16 1.39 2.38
C ASN A 74 0.05 0.37 3.50
N ILE A 75 -0.93 -0.50 3.68
CA ILE A 75 -0.90 -1.59 4.67
C ILE A 75 -0.26 -2.81 4.02
N LYS A 76 0.86 -3.26 4.59
CA LYS A 76 1.51 -4.53 4.22
C LYS A 76 1.47 -5.46 5.43
N LEU A 77 0.89 -6.67 5.28
CA LEU A 77 0.70 -7.58 6.41
C LEU A 77 2.03 -8.00 7.06
N MET A 78 3.09 -8.06 6.27
CA MET A 78 4.45 -8.34 6.77
C MET A 78 4.97 -7.24 7.69
N LYS A 79 4.54 -5.98 7.54
CA LYS A 79 4.91 -4.87 8.42
C LYS A 79 4.00 -4.79 9.64
N CYS A 80 2.70 -4.91 9.46
CA CYS A 80 1.71 -4.68 10.53
C CYS A 80 1.41 -5.90 11.38
N THR A 81 2.20 -6.98 11.27
CA THR A 81 2.07 -8.21 12.07
C THR A 81 0.78 -9.01 11.84
N GLY A 82 0.15 -8.85 10.69
CA GLY A 82 -0.94 -9.70 10.25
C GLY A 82 -2.32 -9.04 10.22
N MET A 83 -3.32 -9.86 9.93
CA MET A 83 -4.66 -9.40 9.56
C MET A 83 -5.37 -8.60 10.65
N ARG A 84 -5.22 -8.99 11.92
CA ARG A 84 -5.92 -8.31 13.03
C ARG A 84 -5.51 -6.84 13.16
N GLU A 85 -4.21 -6.57 13.07
CA GLU A 85 -3.70 -5.19 13.11
C GLU A 85 -4.04 -4.46 11.83
N GLY A 86 -3.92 -5.13 10.68
CA GLY A 86 -4.30 -4.56 9.38
C GLY A 86 -5.74 -4.04 9.38
N TRP A 87 -6.71 -4.81 9.89
CA TRP A 87 -8.10 -4.35 10.00
C TRP A 87 -8.28 -3.14 10.93
N LYS A 88 -7.53 -3.07 12.03
CA LYS A 88 -7.54 -1.87 12.88
C LYS A 88 -6.99 -0.66 12.13
N MET A 89 -5.93 -0.84 11.35
CA MET A 89 -5.36 0.24 10.53
C MET A 89 -6.35 0.71 9.47
N VAL A 90 -7.03 -0.20 8.75
CA VAL A 90 -8.09 0.15 7.78
C VAL A 90 -9.15 1.02 8.45
N ASN A 91 -9.73 0.53 9.55
CA ASN A 91 -10.82 1.22 10.24
C ASN A 91 -10.37 2.59 10.79
N THR A 92 -9.17 2.67 11.36
CA THR A 92 -8.63 3.92 11.91
C THR A 92 -8.36 4.94 10.79
N ALA A 93 -7.71 4.52 9.70
CA ALA A 93 -7.45 5.39 8.55
C ALA A 93 -8.75 5.93 7.95
N ARG A 94 -9.75 5.06 7.77
CA ARG A 94 -11.09 5.46 7.27
C ARG A 94 -11.77 6.46 8.21
N ALA A 95 -11.74 6.22 9.52
CA ALA A 95 -12.32 7.14 10.51
C ALA A 95 -11.64 8.52 10.51
N LEU A 96 -10.37 8.59 10.10
CA LEU A 96 -9.59 9.82 9.96
C LEU A 96 -9.68 10.44 8.55
N GLY A 97 -10.52 9.90 7.67
CA GLY A 97 -10.69 10.40 6.29
C GLY A 97 -9.53 10.09 5.35
N MET A 98 -8.62 9.19 5.75
CA MET A 98 -7.49 8.78 4.90
C MET A 98 -7.90 7.70 3.91
N LYS A 99 -7.28 7.72 2.73
CA LYS A 99 -7.34 6.63 1.77
C LYS A 99 -6.52 5.43 2.27
N VAL A 100 -6.88 4.24 1.80
CA VAL A 100 -6.20 3.00 2.18
C VAL A 100 -5.80 2.22 0.95
N MET A 101 -4.57 1.78 0.92
CA MET A 101 -4.03 0.80 0.00
C MET A 101 -3.61 -0.45 0.79
N VAL A 102 -3.77 -1.62 0.19
CA VAL A 102 -3.12 -2.85 0.66
C VAL A 102 -2.05 -3.24 -0.35
N GLY A 103 -0.83 -3.35 0.13
CA GLY A 103 0.32 -3.79 -0.65
C GLY A 103 0.92 -5.09 -0.11
N CYS A 104 1.99 -5.52 -0.76
CA CYS A 104 2.73 -6.71 -0.36
C CYS A 104 4.24 -6.49 -0.39
N MET A 105 4.95 -7.48 0.08
CA MET A 105 6.36 -7.71 -0.22
C MET A 105 6.46 -8.84 -1.25
N THR A 106 7.65 -9.28 -1.60
CA THR A 106 7.87 -10.56 -2.26
C THR A 106 7.56 -11.66 -1.25
N GLU A 107 6.40 -12.28 -1.37
CA GLU A 107 5.87 -13.22 -0.37
C GLU A 107 5.05 -14.33 -1.04
N THR A 108 4.75 -15.39 -0.28
CA THR A 108 4.02 -16.56 -0.79
C THR A 108 2.54 -16.24 -1.08
N SER A 109 1.90 -17.10 -1.86
CA SER A 109 0.44 -17.04 -2.09
C SER A 109 -0.38 -17.07 -0.80
N CYS A 110 0.17 -17.58 0.30
CA CYS A 110 -0.48 -17.52 1.61
C CYS A 110 -0.59 -16.08 2.12
N GLY A 111 0.51 -15.31 2.09
CA GLY A 111 0.51 -13.90 2.49
C GLY A 111 -0.36 -13.05 1.58
N ILE A 112 -0.23 -13.24 0.27
CA ILE A 112 -1.02 -12.52 -0.74
C ILE A 112 -2.52 -12.83 -0.59
N SER A 113 -2.91 -14.09 -0.37
CA SER A 113 -4.31 -14.46 -0.15
C SER A 113 -4.89 -13.83 1.12
N ALA A 114 -4.09 -13.75 2.19
CA ALA A 114 -4.50 -13.06 3.41
C ALA A 114 -4.69 -11.55 3.16
N ALA A 115 -3.76 -10.90 2.45
CA ALA A 115 -3.85 -9.50 2.10
C ALA A 115 -5.03 -9.22 1.15
N ALA A 116 -5.33 -10.11 0.22
CA ALA A 116 -6.44 -9.99 -0.71
C ALA A 116 -7.82 -9.92 -0.03
N GLN A 117 -7.96 -10.45 1.21
CA GLN A 117 -9.20 -10.32 2.00
C GLN A 117 -9.53 -8.86 2.36
N PHE A 118 -8.56 -7.95 2.29
CA PHE A 118 -8.76 -6.52 2.54
C PHE A 118 -9.25 -5.76 1.30
N SER A 119 -9.09 -6.32 0.10
CA SER A 119 -9.36 -5.62 -1.17
C SER A 119 -10.74 -4.96 -1.25
N PRO A 120 -11.84 -5.54 -0.71
CA PRO A 120 -13.14 -4.88 -0.75
C PRO A 120 -13.25 -3.63 0.15
N ALA A 121 -12.34 -3.43 1.08
CA ALA A 121 -12.36 -2.34 2.07
C ALA A 121 -11.36 -1.21 1.78
N VAL A 122 -10.57 -1.33 0.70
CA VAL A 122 -9.49 -0.40 0.37
C VAL A 122 -9.71 0.30 -0.98
N ASP A 123 -8.98 1.39 -1.23
CA ASP A 123 -9.06 2.13 -2.50
C ASP A 123 -8.17 1.52 -3.57
N PHE A 124 -7.03 0.95 -3.17
CA PHE A 124 -6.04 0.35 -4.06
C PHE A 124 -5.51 -0.96 -3.48
N ALA A 125 -5.19 -1.91 -4.36
CA ALA A 125 -4.53 -3.16 -4.00
C ALA A 125 -3.40 -3.44 -4.99
N ASP A 126 -2.20 -3.71 -4.45
CA ASP A 126 -1.01 -4.12 -5.21
C ASP A 126 -0.47 -5.40 -4.58
N LEU A 127 -0.90 -6.54 -5.12
CA LEU A 127 -0.78 -7.87 -4.50
C LEU A 127 -0.28 -8.91 -5.51
N ASP A 128 0.85 -8.63 -6.13
CA ASP A 128 1.50 -9.48 -7.13
C ASP A 128 2.78 -10.17 -6.65
N GLY A 129 3.13 -9.98 -5.37
CA GLY A 129 4.40 -10.46 -4.81
C GLY A 129 4.65 -11.96 -4.92
N ASN A 130 3.61 -12.78 -4.99
CA ASN A 130 3.73 -14.21 -5.20
C ASN A 130 4.12 -14.60 -6.64
N LEU A 131 3.96 -13.71 -7.61
CA LEU A 131 4.41 -13.93 -8.99
C LEU A 131 5.94 -13.83 -9.13
N LEU A 132 6.60 -13.27 -8.12
CA LEU A 132 8.05 -13.05 -8.10
C LEU A 132 8.84 -14.21 -7.48
N ILE A 133 8.17 -15.27 -7.03
CA ILE A 133 8.82 -16.44 -6.42
C ILE A 133 8.52 -17.72 -7.20
N ALA A 134 9.51 -18.63 -7.26
CA ALA A 134 9.39 -19.90 -7.96
C ALA A 134 9.17 -21.10 -7.04
N ASN A 135 9.32 -20.91 -5.72
CA ASN A 135 9.28 -21.98 -4.70
C ASN A 135 8.12 -21.83 -3.73
N ASP A 136 7.01 -21.30 -4.21
CA ASP A 136 5.79 -21.19 -3.41
C ASP A 136 5.25 -22.59 -3.07
N ARG A 137 4.97 -22.79 -1.79
CA ARG A 137 4.38 -24.05 -1.29
C ARG A 137 2.88 -23.96 -1.12
N PHE A 138 2.29 -22.85 -1.51
CA PHE A 138 0.87 -22.60 -1.35
C PHE A 138 0.22 -22.32 -2.69
N LYS A 139 -0.98 -22.84 -2.86
CA LYS A 139 -1.91 -22.45 -3.90
C LYS A 139 -2.99 -21.58 -3.27
N GLY A 140 -3.19 -20.38 -3.79
CA GLY A 140 -4.10 -19.40 -3.21
C GLY A 140 -4.71 -18.50 -4.28
N VAL A 141 -4.77 -17.21 -4.00
CA VAL A 141 -5.28 -16.19 -4.92
C VAL A 141 -4.57 -16.25 -6.27
N LEU A 142 -5.34 -16.11 -7.34
CA LEU A 142 -4.82 -16.02 -8.71
C LEU A 142 -4.88 -14.57 -9.18
N VAL A 143 -3.84 -14.15 -9.89
CA VAL A 143 -3.80 -12.87 -10.59
C VAL A 143 -4.05 -13.11 -12.07
N GLU A 144 -5.19 -12.69 -12.58
CA GLU A 144 -5.55 -12.85 -13.99
C GLU A 144 -5.93 -11.50 -14.61
N LYS A 145 -5.16 -11.07 -15.60
CA LYS A 145 -5.40 -9.79 -16.32
C LYS A 145 -5.55 -8.59 -15.35
N GLY A 146 -4.69 -8.50 -14.35
CA GLY A 146 -4.71 -7.44 -13.33
C GLY A 146 -5.85 -7.54 -12.31
N LYS A 147 -6.53 -8.68 -12.23
CA LYS A 147 -7.61 -8.91 -11.27
C LYS A 147 -7.26 -10.07 -10.34
N LEU A 148 -7.55 -9.88 -9.05
CA LEU A 148 -7.44 -10.93 -8.06
C LEU A 148 -8.67 -11.85 -8.12
N LYS A 149 -8.44 -13.15 -8.19
CA LYS A 149 -9.48 -14.18 -8.08
C LYS A 149 -9.21 -14.99 -6.81
N LEU A 150 -10.06 -14.80 -5.82
CA LEU A 150 -10.03 -15.59 -4.59
C LEU A 150 -10.66 -16.96 -4.84
N PRO A 151 -10.01 -18.06 -4.43
CA PRO A 151 -10.60 -19.39 -4.49
C PRO A 151 -11.84 -19.49 -3.59
N ASN A 152 -12.85 -20.24 -4.03
CA ASN A 152 -14.05 -20.48 -3.23
C ASN A 152 -13.85 -21.69 -2.29
N VAL A 153 -12.90 -21.55 -1.36
CA VAL A 153 -12.58 -22.55 -0.33
C VAL A 153 -12.50 -21.88 1.05
N PRO A 154 -12.62 -22.62 2.14
CA PRO A 154 -12.64 -22.06 3.50
C PRO A 154 -11.38 -21.25 3.86
N GLY A 155 -11.52 -20.39 4.87
CA GLY A 155 -10.44 -19.56 5.40
C GLY A 155 -10.04 -18.44 4.45
N ILE A 156 -8.74 -18.25 4.25
CA ILE A 156 -8.18 -17.26 3.31
C ILE A 156 -8.05 -17.82 1.89
N GLY A 157 -8.58 -18.99 1.62
CA GLY A 157 -8.54 -19.58 0.28
C GLY A 157 -7.16 -20.16 -0.10
N VAL A 158 -6.47 -20.83 0.81
CA VAL A 158 -5.12 -21.36 0.60
C VAL A 158 -5.06 -22.87 0.85
N GLU A 159 -4.37 -23.57 -0.02
CA GLU A 159 -4.03 -24.98 0.10
C GLU A 159 -2.51 -25.15 0.09
N LEU A 160 -1.99 -26.08 0.88
CA LEU A 160 -0.58 -26.48 0.84
C LEU A 160 -0.36 -27.47 -0.32
N ILE A 161 0.70 -27.28 -1.12
CA ILE A 161 1.09 -28.16 -2.24
C ILE A 161 2.43 -28.83 -1.98
#